data_07390c545e300dd1f733507895f6a9c3
#
_entry.id   07390c545e300dd1f733507895f6a9c3
#
_cell.length_a   1.000
_cell.length_b   1.000
_cell.length_c   1.000
_cell.angle_alpha   90.00
_cell.angle_beta   90.00
_cell.angle_gamma   90.00
#
_symmetry.space_group_name_H-M   'P 1'
#
loop_
_entity.id
_entity.type
_entity.pdbx_description
1 polymer ?
#
loop_
_entity_poly.entity_id
_entity_poly.type
_entity_poly.pdbx_seq_one_letter_code
_entity_poly.pdbx_strand_id
1 'polypeptide(L)'
;REVFPSLNKLTILSDYKKMSQKRLGLVRTKIEQRIDFDPESLLIGKSNKVKKRKLKPKEFQIFINQDLQRIKNIALKKQIVQYILIHELLHIENEDLITLSKNYNRRKKKKIHINNFEEEVFNRFNRLRKLKGIMQIEKREHLDIAIQKILELINWHKK
;
A
#
# COMPACT_ATOMS: atom_id res chain seq x y z
N ARG A 1 13.10 4.53 -2.92
CA ARG A 1 13.00 5.77 -3.71
C ARG A 1 13.25 5.53 -5.19
N GLU A 2 14.25 4.75 -5.57
CA GLU A 2 14.60 4.45 -6.97
C GLU A 2 13.53 3.68 -7.74
N VAL A 3 12.71 2.88 -7.05
CA VAL A 3 11.62 2.09 -7.65
C VAL A 3 10.31 2.87 -7.75
N PHE A 4 10.14 3.90 -6.91
CA PHE A 4 8.95 4.75 -6.83
C PHE A 4 9.32 6.23 -6.75
N PRO A 5 9.83 6.84 -7.81
CA PRO A 5 10.25 8.26 -7.81
C PRO A 5 9.08 9.22 -7.57
N SER A 6 7.88 8.85 -8.02
CA SER A 6 6.65 9.63 -7.84
C SER A 6 6.25 9.85 -6.37
N LEU A 7 6.68 8.94 -5.47
CA LEU A 7 6.33 8.99 -4.06
C LEU A 7 7.31 9.79 -3.19
N ASN A 8 8.34 10.40 -3.76
CA ASN A 8 9.40 11.11 -3.02
C ASN A 8 8.89 12.30 -2.18
N LYS A 9 7.73 12.87 -2.55
CA LYS A 9 7.11 14.02 -1.87
C LYS A 9 6.12 13.60 -0.78
N LEU A 10 5.94 12.30 -0.57
CA LEU A 10 4.99 11.76 0.40
C LEU A 10 5.71 11.28 1.66
N THR A 11 5.05 11.45 2.80
CA THR A 11 5.48 10.85 4.06
C THR A 11 4.88 9.44 4.15
N ILE A 12 5.76 8.42 4.12
CA ILE A 12 5.33 7.02 4.19
C ILE A 12 6.04 6.37 5.37
N LEU A 13 5.23 5.92 6.34
CA LEU A 13 5.67 5.19 7.51
C LEU A 13 5.30 3.73 7.37
N SER A 14 6.11 2.83 7.91
CA SER A 14 5.78 1.41 7.95
C SER A 14 5.94 0.85 9.35
N ASP A 15 5.03 -0.07 9.74
CA ASP A 15 5.04 -0.71 11.04
C ASP A 15 4.42 -2.12 10.96
N TYR A 16 4.68 -2.94 11.99
CA TYR A 16 4.07 -4.25 12.13
C TYR A 16 2.76 -4.17 12.89
N LYS A 17 1.75 -4.91 12.44
CA LYS A 17 0.43 -4.95 13.06
C LYS A 17 -0.17 -6.34 13.05
N LYS A 18 -0.85 -6.72 14.13
CA LYS A 18 -1.65 -7.93 14.16
C LYS A 18 -2.79 -7.82 13.16
N MET A 19 -2.84 -8.71 12.20
CA MET A 19 -3.85 -8.77 11.15
C MET A 19 -4.40 -10.19 10.99
N SER A 20 -5.49 -10.33 10.22
CA SER A 20 -6.00 -11.66 9.86
C SER A 20 -4.95 -12.42 9.03
N GLN A 21 -4.97 -13.74 9.10
CA GLN A 21 -4.02 -14.62 8.39
C GLN A 21 -4.03 -14.42 6.86
N LYS A 22 -5.16 -13.96 6.32
CA LYS A 22 -5.33 -13.73 4.86
C LYS A 22 -4.73 -12.40 4.38
N ARG A 23 -4.28 -11.53 5.29
CA ARG A 23 -3.80 -10.20 4.94
C ARG A 23 -2.33 -10.04 5.33
N LEU A 24 -1.48 -9.78 4.34
CA LEU A 24 -0.04 -9.60 4.53
C LEU A 24 0.35 -8.14 4.73
N GLY A 25 -0.34 -7.24 4.05
CA GLY A 25 -0.13 -5.80 4.12
C GLY A 25 -1.43 -5.02 4.19
N LEU A 26 -1.34 -3.74 4.52
CA LEU A 26 -2.45 -2.80 4.55
C LEU A 26 -1.94 -1.36 4.50
N VAL A 27 -2.44 -0.58 3.56
CA VAL A 27 -2.22 0.87 3.54
C VAL A 27 -3.35 1.60 4.27
N ARG A 28 -2.99 2.61 5.04
CA ARG A 28 -3.90 3.62 5.59
C ARG A 28 -3.42 5.01 5.24
N THR A 29 -4.35 5.93 5.11
CA THR A 29 -4.07 7.34 4.87
C THR A 29 -4.90 8.20 5.79
N LYS A 30 -4.32 9.32 6.24
CA LYS A 30 -5.07 10.41 6.86
C LYS A 30 -5.54 11.34 5.76
N ILE A 31 -6.85 11.55 5.67
CA ILE A 31 -7.43 12.54 4.77
C ILE A 31 -7.52 13.85 5.54
N GLU A 32 -6.73 14.83 5.14
CA GLU A 32 -6.85 16.18 5.66
C GLU A 32 -8.13 16.83 5.09
N GLN A 33 -8.94 17.39 5.98
CA GLN A 33 -10.08 18.22 5.60
C GLN A 33 -9.68 19.67 5.83
N ARG A 34 -9.62 20.46 4.77
CA ARG A 34 -9.50 21.92 4.90
C ARG A 34 -10.89 22.51 4.96
N ILE A 35 -11.14 23.29 5.98
CA ILE A 35 -12.35 24.10 6.11
C ILE A 35 -12.01 25.46 5.49
N ASP A 36 -12.48 25.72 4.28
CA ASP A 36 -12.35 27.04 3.69
C ASP A 36 -13.46 27.91 4.32
N PHE A 37 -13.04 28.82 5.17
CA PHE A 37 -13.88 29.83 5.77
C PHE A 37 -13.94 31.04 4.81
N ASP A 38 -15.14 31.38 4.34
CA ASP A 38 -15.34 32.54 3.51
C ASP A 38 -15.91 33.68 4.41
N PRO A 39 -15.06 34.66 4.80
CA PRO A 39 -15.50 35.74 5.69
C PRO A 39 -16.55 36.68 5.06
N GLU A 40 -16.63 36.77 3.72
CA GLU A 40 -17.62 37.59 3.04
C GLU A 40 -19.04 37.03 3.16
N SER A 41 -19.18 35.73 3.35
CA SER A 41 -20.48 35.09 3.52
C SER A 41 -21.17 35.47 4.84
N LEU A 42 -20.42 35.95 5.84
CA LEU A 42 -20.96 36.46 7.11
C LEU A 42 -21.66 37.82 6.95
N LEU A 43 -21.19 38.65 6.03
CA LEU A 43 -21.74 40.01 5.81
C LEU A 43 -23.08 39.99 5.06
N ILE A 44 -23.42 38.89 4.39
CA ILE A 44 -24.60 38.84 3.51
C ILE A 44 -25.76 38.02 4.12
N GLY A 45 -25.64 37.56 5.38
CA GLY A 45 -26.72 36.80 6.06
C GLY A 45 -27.09 35.45 5.41
N LYS A 46 -26.29 34.96 4.44
CA LYS A 46 -26.50 33.66 3.81
C LYS A 46 -25.91 32.56 4.70
N SER A 47 -26.74 31.55 4.99
CA SER A 47 -26.28 30.38 5.79
C SER A 47 -24.97 29.85 5.23
N ASN A 48 -23.92 29.87 6.06
CA ASN A 48 -22.57 29.46 5.71
C ASN A 48 -22.55 27.98 5.32
N LYS A 49 -22.68 27.68 4.03
CA LYS A 49 -22.29 26.36 3.50
C LYS A 49 -20.78 26.25 3.52
N VAL A 50 -20.25 25.88 4.66
CA VAL A 50 -18.80 25.55 4.80
C VAL A 50 -18.45 24.50 3.75
N LYS A 51 -17.79 24.90 2.68
CA LYS A 51 -17.30 23.97 1.67
C LYS A 51 -16.08 23.24 2.23
N LYS A 52 -16.32 22.05 2.76
CA LYS A 52 -15.23 21.15 3.16
C LYS A 52 -14.54 20.64 1.90
N ARG A 53 -13.36 21.18 1.59
CA ARG A 53 -12.50 20.60 0.54
C ARG A 53 -11.67 19.46 1.16
N LYS A 54 -11.86 18.26 0.64
CA LYS A 54 -11.00 17.13 0.97
C LYS A 54 -9.73 17.27 0.16
N LEU A 55 -8.59 17.37 0.83
CA LEU A 55 -7.27 17.38 0.19
C LEU A 55 -6.80 15.97 -0.08
N LYS A 56 -5.95 15.80 -1.11
CA LYS A 56 -5.26 14.53 -1.34
C LYS A 56 -4.33 14.27 -0.14
N PRO A 57 -4.30 13.05 0.40
CA PRO A 57 -3.44 12.72 1.53
C PRO A 57 -1.97 12.84 1.14
N LYS A 58 -1.16 13.37 2.05
CA LYS A 58 0.30 13.44 1.94
C LYS A 58 1.01 12.43 2.84
N GLU A 59 0.27 11.88 3.81
CA GLU A 59 0.80 10.91 4.77
C GLU A 59 0.13 9.56 4.59
N PHE A 60 0.95 8.53 4.52
CA PHE A 60 0.52 7.15 4.40
C PHE A 60 1.20 6.30 5.47
N GLN A 61 0.47 5.31 5.97
CA GLN A 61 1.00 4.31 6.87
C GLN A 61 0.76 2.92 6.29
N ILE A 62 1.85 2.19 6.08
CA ILE A 62 1.82 0.80 5.62
C ILE A 62 1.97 -0.09 6.85
N PHE A 63 1.02 -0.98 7.05
CA PHE A 63 1.11 -2.01 8.06
C PHE A 63 1.48 -3.34 7.44
N ILE A 64 2.40 -4.05 8.06
CA ILE A 64 2.85 -5.38 7.68
C ILE A 64 2.36 -6.38 8.72
N ASN A 65 1.91 -7.56 8.29
CA ASN A 65 1.42 -8.56 9.23
C ASN A 65 2.52 -8.98 10.22
N GLN A 66 2.24 -8.83 11.51
CA GLN A 66 3.16 -9.14 12.60
C GLN A 66 3.60 -10.62 12.59
N ASP A 67 2.76 -11.54 12.10
CA ASP A 67 3.11 -12.96 12.04
C ASP A 67 4.34 -13.24 11.16
N LEU A 68 4.66 -12.35 10.21
CA LEU A 68 5.88 -12.46 9.39
C LEU A 68 7.17 -12.32 10.22
N GLN A 69 7.10 -11.74 11.41
CA GLN A 69 8.26 -11.67 12.32
C GLN A 69 8.71 -13.05 12.80
N ARG A 70 7.84 -14.06 12.78
CA ARG A 70 8.14 -15.45 13.16
C ARG A 70 9.02 -16.19 12.16
N ILE A 71 9.20 -15.67 10.96
CA ILE A 71 10.08 -16.25 9.95
C ILE A 71 11.52 -16.19 10.47
N LYS A 72 12.11 -17.37 10.76
CA LYS A 72 13.48 -17.50 11.29
C LYS A 72 14.53 -17.07 10.26
N ASN A 73 14.32 -17.42 8.99
CA ASN A 73 15.24 -17.04 7.92
C ASN A 73 15.12 -15.54 7.63
N ILE A 74 16.10 -14.77 8.10
CA ILE A 74 16.13 -13.31 8.00
C ILE A 74 16.16 -12.84 6.54
N ALA A 75 16.91 -13.51 5.67
CA ALA A 75 17.01 -13.14 4.26
C ALA A 75 15.65 -13.30 3.55
N LEU A 76 15.00 -14.44 3.79
CA LEU A 76 13.66 -14.72 3.27
C LEU A 76 12.61 -13.74 3.80
N LYS A 77 12.61 -13.50 5.12
CA LYS A 77 11.73 -12.50 5.75
C LYS A 77 11.89 -11.13 5.09
N LYS A 78 13.13 -10.68 4.90
CA LYS A 78 13.43 -9.40 4.27
C LYS A 78 12.87 -9.31 2.83
N GLN A 79 12.99 -10.38 2.05
CA GLN A 79 12.47 -10.42 0.69
C GLN A 79 10.94 -10.34 0.66
N ILE A 80 10.26 -11.08 1.54
CA ILE A 80 8.79 -11.05 1.63
C ILE A 80 8.29 -9.66 2.03
N VAL A 81 8.91 -9.08 3.07
CA VAL A 81 8.55 -7.72 3.50
C VAL A 81 8.76 -6.71 2.39
N GLN A 82 9.85 -6.82 1.61
CA GLN A 82 10.09 -5.95 0.46
C GLN A 82 9.02 -6.12 -0.63
N TYR A 83 8.61 -7.35 -0.92
CA TYR A 83 7.54 -7.60 -1.88
C TYR A 83 6.22 -6.98 -1.43
N ILE A 84 5.83 -7.17 -0.17
CA ILE A 84 4.63 -6.58 0.41
C ILE A 84 4.69 -5.04 0.36
N LEU A 85 5.84 -4.46 0.73
CA LEU A 85 6.01 -3.01 0.66
C LEU A 85 5.84 -2.48 -0.76
N ILE A 86 6.39 -3.16 -1.78
CA ILE A 86 6.22 -2.78 -3.18
C ILE A 86 4.74 -2.84 -3.59
N HIS A 87 4.03 -3.89 -3.18
CA HIS A 87 2.60 -4.04 -3.42
C HIS A 87 1.80 -2.85 -2.84
N GLU A 88 2.02 -2.53 -1.57
CA GLU A 88 1.32 -1.44 -0.90
C GLU A 88 1.72 -0.05 -1.43
N LEU A 89 2.99 0.14 -1.82
CA LEU A 89 3.46 1.37 -2.44
C LEU A 89 2.84 1.59 -3.83
N LEU A 90 2.60 0.52 -4.58
CA LEU A 90 1.93 0.60 -5.87
C LEU A 90 0.47 1.06 -5.71
N HIS A 91 -0.23 0.64 -4.65
CA HIS A 91 -1.55 1.17 -4.30
C HIS A 91 -1.52 2.68 -4.03
N ILE A 92 -0.49 3.18 -3.36
CA ILE A 92 -0.31 4.62 -3.10
C ILE A 92 -0.08 5.36 -4.42
N GLU A 93 0.80 4.85 -5.27
CA GLU A 93 1.13 5.46 -6.56
C GLU A 93 -0.07 5.50 -7.52
N ASN A 94 -0.83 4.40 -7.59
CA ASN A 94 -2.03 4.30 -8.43
C ASN A 94 -3.21 5.10 -7.87
N GLU A 95 -3.12 5.58 -6.62
CA GLU A 95 -4.21 6.28 -5.92
C GLU A 95 -5.53 5.49 -5.89
N ASP A 96 -5.51 4.17 -6.04
CA ASP A 96 -6.70 3.32 -6.17
C ASP A 96 -7.48 3.14 -4.85
N LEU A 97 -6.81 3.38 -3.71
CA LEU A 97 -7.39 3.39 -2.37
C LEU A 97 -7.84 4.78 -1.91
N ILE A 98 -7.59 5.83 -2.69
CA ILE A 98 -7.91 7.21 -2.33
C ILE A 98 -9.29 7.59 -2.89
N THR A 99 -10.26 7.84 -2.02
CA THR A 99 -11.66 8.13 -2.40
C THR A 99 -11.85 9.36 -3.29
N LEU A 100 -10.84 10.24 -3.36
CA LEU A 100 -10.85 11.46 -4.17
C LEU A 100 -10.14 11.28 -5.52
N SER A 101 -9.49 10.16 -5.71
CA SER A 101 -8.81 9.86 -6.97
C SER A 101 -9.81 9.42 -8.05
N LYS A 102 -9.50 9.78 -9.31
CA LYS A 102 -10.22 9.26 -10.49
C LYS A 102 -10.11 7.74 -10.61
N ASN A 103 -9.04 7.16 -10.07
CA ASN A 103 -8.77 5.73 -10.09
C ASN A 103 -9.56 4.96 -9.01
N TYR A 104 -10.18 5.67 -8.04
CA TYR A 104 -10.98 5.03 -7.01
C TYR A 104 -12.31 4.55 -7.56
N ASN A 105 -12.48 3.25 -7.64
CA ASN A 105 -13.70 2.65 -8.15
C ASN A 105 -14.57 2.05 -7.03
N ARG A 106 -15.53 2.86 -6.56
CA ARG A 106 -16.48 2.47 -5.50
C ARG A 106 -17.29 1.22 -5.83
N ARG A 107 -17.57 0.98 -7.12
CA ARG A 107 -18.42 -0.13 -7.59
C ARG A 107 -17.66 -1.45 -7.71
N LYS A 108 -16.33 -1.41 -7.82
CA LYS A 108 -15.50 -2.61 -8.01
C LYS A 108 -14.86 -3.09 -6.71
N LYS A 109 -15.60 -3.10 -5.60
CA LYS A 109 -15.12 -3.64 -4.30
C LYS A 109 -14.54 -5.06 -4.37
N LYS A 110 -14.79 -5.80 -5.46
CA LYS A 110 -14.32 -7.19 -5.64
C LYS A 110 -12.97 -7.31 -6.37
N LYS A 111 -12.48 -6.26 -7.05
CA LYS A 111 -11.18 -6.27 -7.74
C LYS A 111 -10.47 -4.95 -7.47
N ILE A 112 -9.73 -4.89 -6.36
CA ILE A 112 -8.86 -3.76 -6.03
C ILE A 112 -7.69 -3.71 -7.04
N HIS A 113 -7.21 -4.90 -7.44
CA HIS A 113 -6.17 -5.03 -8.45
C HIS A 113 -6.81 -5.03 -9.84
N ILE A 114 -6.66 -3.93 -10.55
CA ILE A 114 -7.12 -3.77 -11.93
C ILE A 114 -5.91 -3.98 -12.85
N ASN A 115 -6.09 -4.75 -13.93
CA ASN A 115 -5.15 -4.89 -15.04
C ASN A 115 -3.66 -4.94 -14.64
N ASN A 116 -2.95 -5.97 -14.93
CA ASN A 116 -1.49 -6.09 -14.76
C ASN A 116 -0.87 -5.63 -13.41
N PHE A 117 -1.71 -5.33 -12.38
CA PHE A 117 -1.22 -4.84 -11.09
C PHE A 117 -0.17 -5.79 -10.48
N GLU A 118 -0.49 -7.08 -10.44
CA GLU A 118 0.43 -8.10 -9.88
C GLU A 118 1.68 -8.27 -10.75
N GLU A 119 1.57 -8.09 -12.06
CA GLU A 119 2.71 -8.08 -12.97
C GLU A 119 3.61 -6.87 -12.71
N GLU A 120 3.02 -5.71 -12.50
CA GLU A 120 3.77 -4.50 -12.16
C GLU A 120 4.49 -4.63 -10.81
N VAL A 121 3.83 -5.21 -9.80
CA VAL A 121 4.47 -5.53 -8.50
C VAL A 121 5.67 -6.43 -8.72
N PHE A 122 5.54 -7.49 -9.51
CA PHE A 122 6.60 -8.44 -9.82
C PHE A 122 7.79 -7.78 -10.53
N ASN A 123 7.50 -6.95 -11.54
CA ASN A 123 8.52 -6.24 -12.31
C ASN A 123 9.31 -5.27 -11.43
N ARG A 124 8.64 -4.51 -10.55
CA ARG A 124 9.29 -3.61 -9.60
C ARG A 124 10.10 -4.35 -8.54
N PHE A 125 9.61 -5.48 -8.09
CA PHE A 125 10.35 -6.32 -7.16
C PHE A 125 11.64 -6.84 -7.80
N ASN A 126 11.59 -7.32 -9.03
CA ASN A 126 12.77 -7.76 -9.77
C ASN A 126 13.73 -6.59 -10.07
N ARG A 127 13.23 -5.40 -10.39
CA ARG A 127 14.05 -4.20 -10.51
C ARG A 127 14.79 -3.89 -9.21
N LEU A 128 14.12 -3.97 -8.05
CA LEU A 128 14.77 -3.78 -6.74
C LEU A 128 15.84 -4.83 -6.49
N ARG A 129 15.60 -6.10 -6.86
CA ARG A 129 16.58 -7.19 -6.75
C ARG A 129 17.82 -6.90 -7.60
N LYS A 130 17.63 -6.52 -8.85
CA LYS A 130 18.71 -6.13 -9.77
C LYS A 130 19.57 -4.99 -9.19
N LEU A 131 18.93 -3.93 -8.67
CA LEU A 131 19.62 -2.79 -8.04
C LEU A 131 20.45 -3.20 -6.81
N LYS A 132 20.10 -4.31 -6.15
CA LYS A 132 20.82 -4.85 -5.00
C LYS A 132 21.82 -5.96 -5.37
N GLY A 133 22.05 -6.20 -6.64
CA GLY A 133 22.91 -7.31 -7.11
C GLY A 133 22.35 -8.70 -6.78
N ILE A 134 21.04 -8.82 -6.56
CA ILE A 134 20.38 -10.10 -6.27
C ILE A 134 19.79 -10.63 -7.59
N MET A 135 19.97 -11.94 -7.83
CA MET A 135 19.41 -12.60 -9.01
C MET A 135 17.89 -12.39 -9.11
N GLN A 136 17.41 -12.04 -10.29
CA GLN A 136 16.00 -11.86 -10.57
C GLN A 136 15.25 -13.20 -10.54
N ILE A 137 13.96 -13.13 -10.25
CA ILE A 137 13.07 -14.29 -10.32
C ILE A 137 12.52 -14.35 -11.75
N GLU A 138 12.69 -15.48 -12.42
CA GLU A 138 12.32 -15.62 -13.83
C GLU A 138 10.80 -15.60 -14.05
N LYS A 139 10.05 -16.30 -13.17
CA LYS A 139 8.61 -16.45 -13.31
C LYS A 139 7.89 -16.02 -12.05
N ARG A 140 6.79 -15.29 -12.22
CA ARG A 140 5.94 -14.83 -11.12
C ARG A 140 5.40 -15.99 -10.29
N GLU A 141 5.00 -17.06 -10.94
CA GLU A 141 4.47 -18.27 -10.29
C GLU A 141 5.42 -18.84 -9.23
N HIS A 142 6.73 -18.76 -9.44
CA HIS A 142 7.73 -19.21 -8.46
C HIS A 142 7.67 -18.36 -7.18
N LEU A 143 7.42 -17.06 -7.30
CA LEU A 143 7.28 -16.17 -6.16
C LEU A 143 5.95 -16.43 -5.44
N ASP A 144 4.86 -16.58 -6.17
CA ASP A 144 3.53 -16.85 -5.61
C ASP A 144 3.52 -18.18 -4.82
N ILE A 145 4.12 -19.25 -5.38
CA ILE A 145 4.29 -20.53 -4.69
C ILE A 145 5.14 -20.39 -3.42
N ALA A 146 6.23 -19.62 -3.49
CA ALA A 146 7.09 -19.41 -2.33
C ALA A 146 6.35 -18.67 -1.20
N ILE A 147 5.59 -17.62 -1.54
CA ILE A 147 4.77 -16.86 -0.59
C ILE A 147 3.70 -17.76 0.01
N GLN A 148 3.00 -18.54 -0.80
CA GLN A 148 1.97 -19.47 -0.34
C GLN A 148 2.52 -20.49 0.66
N LYS A 149 3.64 -21.15 0.35
CA LYS A 149 4.31 -22.10 1.27
C LYS A 149 4.70 -21.43 2.60
N ILE A 150 5.14 -20.19 2.57
CA ILE A 150 5.51 -19.46 3.78
C ILE A 150 4.28 -19.17 4.64
N LEU A 151 3.16 -18.77 4.00
CA LEU A 151 1.89 -18.56 4.71
C LEU A 151 1.39 -19.84 5.36
N GLU A 152 1.53 -20.98 4.70
CA GLU A 152 1.20 -22.28 5.25
C GLU A 152 2.07 -22.62 6.47
N LEU A 153 3.38 -22.38 6.39
CA LEU A 153 4.30 -22.58 7.51
C LEU A 153 3.97 -21.69 8.71
N ILE A 154 3.63 -20.42 8.48
CA ILE A 154 3.23 -19.49 9.55
C ILE A 154 1.92 -19.95 10.19
N ASN A 155 0.98 -20.45 9.40
CA ASN A 155 -0.30 -20.94 9.87
C ASN A 155 -0.20 -22.27 10.61
N TRP A 156 0.71 -23.15 10.20
CA TRP A 156 0.96 -24.44 10.85
C TRP A 156 1.40 -24.30 12.31
N HIS A 157 2.19 -23.27 12.63
CA HIS A 157 2.64 -23.00 13.99
C HIS A 157 1.56 -22.36 14.92
N LYS A 158 0.34 -22.17 14.44
CA LYS A 158 -0.78 -21.62 15.22
C LYS A 158 -1.77 -22.67 15.75
N LYS A 159 -1.56 -23.96 15.39
CA LYS A 159 -2.22 -25.08 16.00
C LYS A 159 -1.36 -25.59 17.18
#